data_622135cb736f5ad557e3c7b17eb533d4
#
_entry.id   622135cb736f5ad557e3c7b17eb533d4
#
_cell.length_a   1.000
_cell.length_b   1.000
_cell.length_c   1.000
_cell.angle_alpha   90.00
_cell.angle_beta   90.00
_cell.angle_gamma   90.00
#
_symmetry.space_group_name_H-M   'P 1'
#
loop_
_entity.id
_entity.type
_entity.pdbx_description
1 polymer ?
#
loop_
_entity_poly.entity_id
_entity_poly.type
_entity_poly.pdbx_seq_one_letter_code
_entity_poly.pdbx_strand_id
1 'polypeptide(L)'
;MSNILIIKHGSLGDIAQACGAIQDISENHKNDQIYLLTTKPYSELFKKNPFIYEVIIDKRLPKYNLIYLYFLMREIKKYKFSKIFDLQNSSRTNFYKNILFPKAKKETWSSSITTLPEVINKKEFDKHSVLDRFNHQLQTSGLKTSHTLNPDFSWACSDVSEIKNYFRLNKFILLFPFCSPHLNIKKWPYYNDLIKLILDKFGDEYKIVTAPGSSEI
;
A
#
# COMPACT_ATOMS: atom_id res chain seq x y z
N MET A 1 -1.76 25.52 -7.83
CA MET A 1 -1.33 24.14 -8.06
C MET A 1 -0.16 23.88 -7.15
N SER A 2 -0.29 22.97 -6.22
CA SER A 2 0.76 22.58 -5.27
C SER A 2 1.10 21.09 -5.42
N ASN A 3 2.15 20.64 -4.74
CA ASN A 3 2.54 19.23 -4.77
C ASN A 3 2.22 18.59 -3.44
N ILE A 4 1.59 17.44 -3.48
CA ILE A 4 1.22 16.62 -2.33
C ILE A 4 2.03 15.32 -2.38
N LEU A 5 2.62 14.92 -1.26
CA LEU A 5 3.32 13.65 -1.15
C LEU A 5 2.52 12.64 -0.36
N ILE A 6 2.34 11.46 -0.92
CA ILE A 6 1.86 10.28 -0.21
C ILE A 6 3.04 9.33 0.02
N ILE A 7 3.15 8.74 1.21
CA ILE A 7 4.18 7.74 1.51
C ILE A 7 3.52 6.39 1.75
N LYS A 8 3.78 5.41 0.86
CA LYS A 8 3.30 4.04 1.00
C LYS A 8 4.28 3.05 0.37
N HIS A 9 4.97 2.27 1.18
CA HIS A 9 6.07 1.40 0.74
C HIS A 9 5.64 -0.02 0.32
N GLY A 10 4.54 -0.51 0.79
CA GLY A 10 4.08 -1.91 0.62
C GLY A 10 3.73 -2.50 1.98
N SER A 11 3.32 -3.77 2.14
CA SER A 11 3.20 -4.83 1.12
C SER A 11 2.02 -4.65 0.14
N LEU A 12 1.82 -5.61 -0.78
CA LEU A 12 0.73 -5.53 -1.78
C LEU A 12 -0.66 -5.41 -1.12
N GLY A 13 -0.94 -6.21 -0.10
CA GLY A 13 -2.19 -6.12 0.66
C GLY A 13 -2.37 -4.78 1.36
N ASP A 14 -1.28 -4.21 1.93
CA ASP A 14 -1.32 -2.88 2.54
C ASP A 14 -1.53 -1.77 1.50
N ILE A 15 -1.07 -1.97 0.26
CA ILE A 15 -1.30 -1.06 -0.86
C ILE A 15 -2.78 -1.12 -1.25
N ALA A 16 -3.35 -2.31 -1.42
CA ALA A 16 -4.76 -2.47 -1.74
C ALA A 16 -5.65 -1.78 -0.71
N GLN A 17 -5.37 -1.93 0.59
CA GLN A 17 -6.09 -1.24 1.65
C GLN A 17 -5.93 0.29 1.61
N ALA A 18 -4.80 0.80 1.12
CA ALA A 18 -4.54 2.24 1.05
C ALA A 18 -5.14 2.91 -0.21
N CYS A 19 -5.63 2.15 -1.19
CA CYS A 19 -6.11 2.71 -2.46
C CYS A 19 -7.27 3.70 -2.28
N GLY A 20 -8.23 3.39 -1.41
CA GLY A 20 -9.33 4.31 -1.12
C GLY A 20 -8.85 5.61 -0.47
N ALA A 21 -7.88 5.53 0.44
CA ALA A 21 -7.27 6.71 1.04
C ALA A 21 -6.49 7.55 0.03
N ILE A 22 -5.77 6.91 -0.90
CA ILE A 22 -5.07 7.59 -2.00
C ILE A 22 -6.07 8.31 -2.91
N GLN A 23 -7.19 7.66 -3.24
CA GLN A 23 -8.25 8.26 -4.05
C GLN A 23 -8.87 9.47 -3.33
N ASP A 24 -9.24 9.34 -2.07
CA ASP A 24 -9.81 10.45 -1.28
C ASP A 24 -8.84 11.64 -1.19
N ILE A 25 -7.53 11.38 -0.99
CA ILE A 25 -6.51 12.45 -1.02
C ILE A 25 -6.52 13.15 -2.39
N SER A 26 -6.51 12.40 -3.48
CA SER A 26 -6.51 12.97 -4.82
C SER A 26 -7.78 13.78 -5.11
N GLU A 27 -8.95 13.27 -4.73
CA GLU A 27 -10.22 13.96 -4.94
C GLU A 27 -10.37 15.25 -4.14
N ASN A 28 -9.79 15.32 -2.93
CA ASN A 28 -9.73 16.55 -2.14
C ASN A 28 -8.66 17.55 -2.66
N HIS A 29 -7.72 17.08 -3.48
CA HIS A 29 -6.61 17.86 -4.03
C HIS A 29 -6.62 17.88 -5.57
N LYS A 30 -7.81 18.01 -6.20
CA LYS A 30 -8.01 17.93 -7.67
C LYS A 30 -7.13 18.88 -8.49
N ASN A 31 -6.73 20.00 -7.91
CA ASN A 31 -5.91 21.01 -8.57
C ASN A 31 -4.40 20.85 -8.26
N ASP A 32 -4.03 19.81 -7.52
CA ASP A 32 -2.66 19.57 -7.07
C ASP A 32 -2.08 18.30 -7.71
N GLN A 33 -0.75 18.22 -7.79
CA GLN A 33 -0.07 17.02 -8.27
C GLN A 33 0.22 16.07 -7.11
N ILE A 34 -0.22 14.82 -7.24
CA ILE A 34 -0.05 13.79 -6.23
C ILE A 34 1.18 12.94 -6.54
N TYR A 35 2.17 13.02 -5.69
CA TYR A 35 3.39 12.23 -5.76
C TYR A 35 3.31 11.07 -4.76
N LEU A 36 3.88 9.93 -5.14
CA LEU A 36 3.95 8.78 -4.25
C LEU A 36 5.38 8.36 -4.00
N LEU A 37 5.80 8.33 -2.73
CA LEU A 37 7.05 7.70 -2.30
C LEU A 37 6.79 6.23 -1.98
N THR A 38 7.36 5.34 -2.81
CA THR A 38 7.19 3.88 -2.64
C THR A 38 8.50 3.13 -2.89
N THR A 39 8.49 1.81 -2.78
CA THR A 39 9.66 0.96 -3.05
C THR A 39 9.66 0.44 -4.48
N LYS A 40 10.85 0.09 -5.01
CA LYS A 40 11.02 -0.38 -6.39
C LYS A 40 10.06 -1.51 -6.81
N PRO A 41 9.79 -2.55 -5.99
CA PRO A 41 8.88 -3.62 -6.38
C PRO A 41 7.46 -3.17 -6.72
N TYR A 42 7.01 -2.04 -6.18
CA TYR A 42 5.64 -1.54 -6.39
C TYR A 42 5.58 -0.30 -7.29
N SER A 43 6.72 0.21 -7.77
CA SER A 43 6.74 1.43 -8.59
C SER A 43 5.95 1.26 -9.89
N GLU A 44 6.13 0.14 -10.59
CA GLU A 44 5.41 -0.12 -11.85
C GLU A 44 3.89 -0.32 -11.62
N LEU A 45 3.51 -0.91 -10.49
CA LEU A 45 2.10 -1.02 -10.10
C LEU A 45 1.48 0.37 -9.95
N PHE A 46 2.12 1.25 -9.18
CA PHE A 46 1.60 2.59 -8.92
C PHE A 46 1.62 3.53 -10.12
N LYS A 47 2.45 3.29 -11.13
CA LYS A 47 2.39 4.01 -12.41
C LYS A 47 1.08 3.80 -13.17
N LYS A 48 0.36 2.70 -12.88
CA LYS A 48 -0.98 2.44 -13.43
C LYS A 48 -2.09 3.13 -12.63
N ASN A 49 -1.79 3.66 -11.45
CA ASN A 49 -2.79 4.28 -10.59
C ASN A 49 -3.22 5.64 -11.17
N PRO A 50 -4.50 5.86 -11.48
CA PRO A 50 -4.97 7.08 -12.13
C PRO A 50 -4.89 8.33 -11.25
N PHE A 51 -4.68 8.16 -9.94
CA PHE A 51 -4.62 9.25 -8.96
C PHE A 51 -3.20 9.74 -8.68
N ILE A 52 -2.16 9.07 -9.21
CA ILE A 52 -0.76 9.39 -8.95
C ILE A 52 -0.15 10.07 -10.19
N TYR A 53 0.37 11.28 -9.97
CA TYR A 53 1.06 12.03 -11.02
C TYR A 53 2.47 11.46 -11.28
N GLU A 54 3.25 11.22 -10.21
CA GLU A 54 4.61 10.71 -10.33
C GLU A 54 4.99 9.83 -9.13
N VAL A 55 5.82 8.81 -9.40
CA VAL A 55 6.30 7.85 -8.39
C VAL A 55 7.76 8.09 -8.08
N ILE A 56 8.07 8.36 -6.82
CA ILE A 56 9.43 8.50 -6.29
C ILE A 56 9.83 7.19 -5.62
N ILE A 57 11.04 6.69 -5.93
CA ILE A 57 11.52 5.40 -5.43
C ILE A 57 12.37 5.57 -4.18
N ASP A 58 11.91 4.99 -3.07
CA ASP A 58 12.69 4.76 -1.86
C ASP A 58 13.40 3.40 -1.94
N LYS A 59 14.74 3.38 -2.03
CA LYS A 59 15.55 2.15 -2.01
C LYS A 59 15.56 1.48 -0.64
N ARG A 60 15.06 2.12 0.41
CA ARG A 60 15.02 1.65 1.79
C ARG A 60 16.36 1.13 2.33
N LEU A 61 17.47 1.72 1.90
CA LEU A 61 18.78 1.40 2.46
C LEU A 61 18.84 1.70 3.96
N PRO A 62 19.79 1.14 4.71
CA PRO A 62 19.91 1.34 6.16
C PRO A 62 19.88 2.82 6.55
N LYS A 63 19.26 3.15 7.68
CA LYS A 63 19.10 4.54 8.16
C LYS A 63 20.42 5.26 8.44
N TYR A 64 21.51 4.53 8.63
CA TYR A 64 22.86 5.08 8.82
C TYR A 64 23.60 5.37 7.51
N ASN A 65 23.03 5.02 6.36
CA ASN A 65 23.61 5.38 5.06
C ASN A 65 23.29 6.85 4.73
N LEU A 66 24.14 7.75 5.18
CA LEU A 66 23.95 9.19 5.04
C LEU A 66 23.98 9.65 3.57
N ILE A 67 24.79 8.99 2.74
CA ILE A 67 24.87 9.27 1.30
C ILE A 67 23.51 9.01 0.65
N TYR A 68 22.91 7.87 0.93
CA TYR A 68 21.58 7.55 0.45
C TYR A 68 20.52 8.55 0.93
N LEU A 69 20.54 8.89 2.22
CA LEU A 69 19.59 9.85 2.79
C LEU A 69 19.75 11.25 2.16
N TYR A 70 20.98 11.66 1.89
CA TYR A 70 21.24 12.91 1.19
C TYR A 70 20.65 12.91 -0.23
N PHE A 71 20.84 11.85 -1.01
CA PHE A 71 20.26 11.75 -2.34
C PHE A 71 18.74 11.68 -2.32
N LEU A 72 18.15 10.91 -1.38
CA LEU A 72 16.71 10.85 -1.21
C LEU A 72 16.14 12.22 -0.83
N MET A 73 16.78 12.92 0.09
CA MET A 73 16.39 14.28 0.50
C MET A 73 16.48 15.25 -0.67
N ARG A 74 17.57 15.19 -1.47
CA ARG A 74 17.75 16.03 -2.65
C ARG A 74 16.66 15.79 -3.68
N GLU A 75 16.29 14.52 -3.90
CA GLU A 75 15.20 14.14 -4.80
C GLU A 75 13.86 14.71 -4.33
N ILE A 76 13.49 14.47 -3.09
CA ILE A 76 12.24 14.95 -2.49
C ILE A 76 12.14 16.48 -2.51
N LYS A 77 13.24 17.20 -2.21
CA LYS A 77 13.24 18.66 -2.16
C LYS A 77 13.00 19.35 -3.50
N LYS A 78 13.19 18.67 -4.63
CA LYS A 78 12.90 19.23 -5.97
C LYS A 78 11.44 19.65 -6.09
N TYR A 79 10.54 18.93 -5.45
CA TYR A 79 9.09 19.05 -5.66
C TYR A 79 8.39 20.03 -4.71
N LYS A 80 9.05 20.52 -3.66
CA LYS A 80 8.51 21.52 -2.71
C LYS A 80 7.10 21.17 -2.20
N PHE A 81 6.94 19.99 -1.58
CA PHE A 81 5.65 19.51 -1.10
C PHE A 81 5.01 20.45 -0.07
N SER A 82 3.75 20.80 -0.29
CA SER A 82 2.93 21.61 0.61
C SER A 82 2.29 20.78 1.72
N LYS A 83 1.95 19.52 1.42
CA LYS A 83 1.36 18.57 2.38
C LYS A 83 1.88 17.16 2.13
N ILE A 84 1.99 16.39 3.20
CA ILE A 84 2.51 15.02 3.18
C ILE A 84 1.55 14.13 3.95
N PHE A 85 1.12 13.04 3.32
CA PHE A 85 0.30 11.99 3.93
C PHE A 85 1.12 10.73 4.11
N ASP A 86 1.55 10.44 5.34
CA ASP A 86 2.23 9.19 5.68
C ASP A 86 1.19 8.09 5.93
N LEU A 87 0.84 7.34 4.89
CA LEU A 87 -0.03 6.15 4.96
C LEU A 87 0.77 4.88 5.31
N GLN A 88 2.10 4.95 5.38
CA GLN A 88 2.93 3.83 5.83
C GLN A 88 2.99 3.74 7.35
N ASN A 89 2.97 4.87 8.06
CA ASN A 89 2.90 4.94 9.53
C ASN A 89 3.92 4.04 10.25
N SER A 90 5.17 4.02 9.77
CA SER A 90 6.24 3.16 10.28
C SER A 90 7.32 3.93 11.04
N SER A 91 8.14 3.23 11.81
CA SER A 91 9.32 3.82 12.46
C SER A 91 10.30 4.45 11.45
N ARG A 92 10.32 3.96 10.22
CA ARG A 92 11.12 4.54 9.14
C ARG A 92 10.55 5.85 8.65
N THR A 93 9.25 5.93 8.42
CA THR A 93 8.62 7.17 7.94
C THR A 93 8.61 8.24 9.01
N ASN A 94 8.50 7.87 10.28
CA ASN A 94 8.70 8.79 11.38
C ASN A 94 10.16 9.33 11.44
N PHE A 95 11.15 8.48 11.18
CA PHE A 95 12.54 8.92 11.02
C PHE A 95 12.67 9.88 9.82
N TYR A 96 12.03 9.60 8.68
CA TYR A 96 12.03 10.51 7.51
C TYR A 96 11.41 11.86 7.83
N LYS A 97 10.32 11.91 8.59
CA LYS A 97 9.73 13.16 9.06
C LYS A 97 10.79 14.06 9.71
N ASN A 98 11.59 13.50 10.61
CA ASN A 98 12.58 14.25 11.36
C ASN A 98 13.81 14.67 10.53
N ILE A 99 14.25 13.85 9.60
CA ILE A 99 15.50 14.06 8.83
C ILE A 99 15.25 14.72 7.47
N LEU A 100 14.24 14.25 6.73
CA LEU A 100 13.97 14.76 5.37
C LEU A 100 13.06 15.98 5.39
N PHE A 101 12.21 16.10 6.43
CA PHE A 101 11.22 17.16 6.57
C PHE A 101 11.28 17.86 7.96
N PRO A 102 12.45 18.35 8.39
CA PRO A 102 12.63 18.86 9.75
C PRO A 102 11.75 20.07 10.11
N LYS A 103 11.21 20.74 9.09
CA LYS A 103 10.28 21.87 9.23
C LYS A 103 8.82 21.48 9.10
N ALA A 104 8.51 20.18 8.92
CA ALA A 104 7.13 19.74 8.78
C ALA A 104 6.38 19.87 10.10
N LYS A 105 5.35 20.72 10.08
CA LYS A 105 4.42 20.91 11.19
C LYS A 105 3.27 19.90 11.12
N LYS A 106 2.41 19.87 12.15
CA LYS A 106 1.23 19.00 12.21
C LYS A 106 0.28 19.25 11.02
N GLU A 107 0.18 20.50 10.56
CA GLU A 107 -0.67 20.90 9.43
C GLU A 107 -0.14 20.41 8.08
N THR A 108 1.17 20.23 7.96
CA THR A 108 1.83 19.81 6.71
C THR A 108 2.18 18.34 6.66
N TRP A 109 2.19 17.64 7.81
CA TRP A 109 2.47 16.21 7.91
C TRP A 109 1.33 15.46 8.60
N SER A 110 0.57 14.69 7.84
CA SER A 110 -0.49 13.81 8.34
C SER A 110 0.02 12.37 8.50
N SER A 111 -0.13 11.82 9.68
CA SER A 111 0.22 10.42 10.01
C SER A 111 -0.65 9.94 11.18
N SER A 112 -0.70 8.65 11.43
CA SER A 112 -1.41 8.10 12.60
C SER A 112 -0.92 8.65 13.95
N ILE A 113 0.30 9.20 14.01
CA ILE A 113 0.82 9.83 15.21
C ILE A 113 0.34 11.27 15.32
N THR A 114 0.38 12.04 14.22
CA THR A 114 0.00 13.47 14.25
C THR A 114 -1.50 13.69 14.33
N THR A 115 -2.29 12.68 13.99
CA THR A 115 -3.77 12.69 14.04
C THR A 115 -4.32 11.79 15.14
N LEU A 116 -3.48 11.29 16.05
CA LEU A 116 -3.92 10.46 17.17
C LEU A 116 -4.93 11.22 18.04
N PRO A 117 -6.08 10.64 18.39
CA PRO A 117 -7.03 11.24 19.31
C PRO A 117 -6.39 11.48 20.69
N GLU A 118 -6.66 12.64 21.31
CA GLU A 118 -6.04 13.03 22.59
C GLU A 118 -6.36 12.06 23.74
N VAL A 119 -7.53 11.41 23.69
CA VAL A 119 -8.01 10.50 24.72
C VAL A 119 -7.58 9.05 24.55
N ILE A 120 -6.95 8.67 23.44
CA ILE A 120 -6.59 7.29 23.13
C ILE A 120 -5.08 7.19 22.93
N ASN A 121 -4.44 6.23 23.59
CA ASN A 121 -3.02 5.97 23.34
C ASN A 121 -2.81 5.20 22.01
N LYS A 122 -1.58 5.28 21.48
CA LYS A 122 -1.22 4.68 20.20
C LYS A 122 -1.51 3.17 20.14
N LYS A 123 -1.29 2.43 21.23
CA LYS A 123 -1.50 0.98 21.26
C LYS A 123 -2.99 0.61 21.13
N GLU A 124 -3.85 1.39 21.77
CA GLU A 124 -5.31 1.20 21.62
C GLU A 124 -5.77 1.59 20.21
N PHE A 125 -5.29 2.71 19.69
CA PHE A 125 -5.61 3.14 18.33
C PHE A 125 -5.18 2.12 17.28
N ASP A 126 -4.05 1.46 17.46
CA ASP A 126 -3.54 0.43 16.53
C ASP A 126 -4.37 -0.87 16.52
N LYS A 127 -5.29 -1.06 17.47
CA LYS A 127 -6.26 -2.18 17.46
C LYS A 127 -7.41 -2.00 16.45
N HIS A 128 -7.68 -0.75 16.05
CA HIS A 128 -8.67 -0.47 15.01
C HIS A 128 -8.21 -1.02 13.65
N SER A 129 -9.15 -1.27 12.75
CA SER A 129 -8.83 -1.70 11.40
C SER A 129 -7.94 -0.68 10.69
N VAL A 130 -7.15 -1.12 9.71
CA VAL A 130 -6.29 -0.22 8.93
C VAL A 130 -7.13 0.84 8.21
N LEU A 131 -8.30 0.47 7.70
CA LEU A 131 -9.20 1.38 6.99
C LEU A 131 -9.76 2.45 7.92
N ASP A 132 -10.20 2.08 9.13
CA ASP A 132 -10.68 3.03 10.13
C ASP A 132 -9.59 4.03 10.54
N ARG A 133 -8.35 3.55 10.69
CA ARG A 133 -7.20 4.40 11.02
C ARG A 133 -6.89 5.38 9.89
N PHE A 134 -6.97 4.96 8.62
CA PHE A 134 -6.82 5.87 7.48
C PHE A 134 -7.96 6.87 7.43
N ASN A 135 -9.20 6.40 7.61
CA ASN A 135 -10.37 7.28 7.63
C ASN A 135 -10.23 8.37 8.69
N HIS A 136 -9.89 7.99 9.92
CA HIS A 136 -9.62 8.93 11.00
C HIS A 136 -8.48 9.90 10.66
N GLN A 137 -7.36 9.39 10.13
CA GLN A 137 -6.21 10.22 9.73
C GLN A 137 -6.59 11.28 8.71
N LEU A 138 -7.35 10.92 7.68
CA LEU A 138 -7.75 11.84 6.61
C LEU A 138 -8.77 12.87 7.10
N GLN A 139 -9.80 12.43 7.85
CA GLN A 139 -10.81 13.34 8.41
C GLN A 139 -10.20 14.35 9.39
N THR A 140 -9.31 13.89 10.28
CA THR A 140 -8.58 14.80 11.19
C THR A 140 -7.65 15.77 10.44
N SER A 141 -7.22 15.40 9.23
CA SER A 141 -6.45 16.28 8.33
C SER A 141 -7.32 17.22 7.49
N GLY A 142 -8.64 17.25 7.74
CA GLY A 142 -9.59 18.13 7.07
C GLY A 142 -10.09 17.63 5.70
N LEU A 143 -9.88 16.34 5.37
CA LEU A 143 -10.35 15.77 4.11
C LEU A 143 -11.72 15.10 4.25
N LYS A 144 -12.51 15.15 3.18
CA LYS A 144 -13.70 14.30 3.04
C LYS A 144 -13.26 12.91 2.62
N THR A 145 -13.85 11.88 3.22
CA THR A 145 -13.56 10.47 2.91
C THR A 145 -14.81 9.80 2.37
N SER A 146 -14.70 9.22 1.17
CA SER A 146 -15.79 8.50 0.48
C SER A 146 -15.35 7.10 0.05
N HIS A 147 -14.05 6.90 -0.19
CA HIS A 147 -13.46 5.68 -0.73
C HIS A 147 -12.59 4.93 0.28
N THR A 148 -12.10 5.61 1.32
CA THR A 148 -11.15 5.04 2.29
C THR A 148 -11.66 3.76 2.95
N LEU A 149 -12.94 3.69 3.31
CA LEU A 149 -13.54 2.50 3.94
C LEU A 149 -13.93 1.40 2.94
N ASN A 150 -13.98 1.72 1.66
CA ASN A 150 -14.32 0.79 0.58
C ASN A 150 -13.34 0.93 -0.59
N PRO A 151 -12.07 0.50 -0.40
CA PRO A 151 -11.01 0.73 -1.38
C PRO A 151 -11.24 -0.06 -2.67
N ASP A 152 -11.14 0.60 -3.82
CA ASP A 152 -11.13 -0.02 -5.14
C ASP A 152 -9.68 -0.22 -5.63
N PHE A 153 -9.33 -1.46 -5.98
CA PHE A 153 -8.03 -1.85 -6.51
C PHE A 153 -8.11 -2.30 -7.98
N SER A 154 -9.24 -2.11 -8.64
CA SER A 154 -9.50 -2.57 -10.01
C SER A 154 -8.55 -1.96 -11.05
N TRP A 155 -8.04 -0.74 -10.81
CA TRP A 155 -7.06 -0.09 -11.66
C TRP A 155 -5.74 -0.88 -11.81
N ALA A 156 -5.44 -1.79 -10.87
CA ALA A 156 -4.25 -2.65 -10.90
C ALA A 156 -4.43 -3.90 -11.77
N CYS A 157 -5.65 -4.18 -12.23
CA CYS A 157 -5.93 -5.34 -13.06
C CYS A 157 -5.21 -5.24 -14.42
N SER A 158 -4.80 -6.39 -14.93
CA SER A 158 -4.24 -6.56 -16.27
C SER A 158 -4.99 -7.66 -16.99
N ASP A 159 -5.00 -7.63 -18.31
CA ASP A 159 -5.52 -8.73 -19.09
C ASP A 159 -4.64 -9.98 -18.85
N VAL A 160 -5.29 -11.08 -18.49
CA VAL A 160 -4.67 -12.39 -18.25
C VAL A 160 -5.12 -13.44 -19.28
N SER A 161 -5.70 -13.01 -20.41
CA SER A 161 -6.25 -13.88 -21.44
C SER A 161 -5.21 -14.83 -22.00
N GLU A 162 -3.98 -14.37 -22.23
CA GLU A 162 -2.88 -15.21 -22.70
C GLU A 162 -2.57 -16.34 -21.70
N ILE A 163 -2.47 -16.01 -20.42
CA ILE A 163 -2.22 -16.99 -19.34
C ILE A 163 -3.37 -17.99 -19.26
N LYS A 164 -4.62 -17.51 -19.33
CA LYS A 164 -5.81 -18.35 -19.31
C LYS A 164 -5.82 -19.32 -20.50
N ASN A 165 -5.50 -18.83 -21.69
CA ASN A 165 -5.45 -19.64 -22.91
C ASN A 165 -4.32 -20.68 -22.86
N TYR A 166 -3.11 -20.27 -22.42
CA TYR A 166 -1.96 -21.17 -22.31
C TYR A 166 -2.25 -22.36 -21.38
N PHE A 167 -2.84 -22.11 -20.21
CA PHE A 167 -3.22 -23.17 -19.27
C PHE A 167 -4.62 -23.75 -19.52
N ARG A 168 -5.34 -23.31 -20.56
CA ARG A 168 -6.72 -23.72 -20.88
C ARG A 168 -7.66 -23.56 -19.68
N LEU A 169 -7.62 -22.40 -19.03
CA LEU A 169 -8.40 -22.08 -17.83
C LEU A 169 -9.76 -21.49 -18.22
N ASN A 170 -10.81 -22.31 -18.21
CA ASN A 170 -12.19 -21.85 -18.37
C ASN A 170 -12.78 -21.48 -17.01
N LYS A 171 -13.02 -22.47 -16.16
CA LYS A 171 -13.43 -22.30 -14.77
C LYS A 171 -12.29 -22.73 -13.85
N PHE A 172 -11.95 -21.91 -12.88
CA PHE A 172 -10.86 -22.22 -11.96
C PHE A 172 -11.08 -21.63 -10.58
N ILE A 173 -10.48 -22.28 -9.59
CA ILE A 173 -10.39 -21.81 -8.21
C ILE A 173 -8.94 -21.41 -7.98
N LEU A 174 -8.70 -20.12 -7.69
CA LEU A 174 -7.37 -19.61 -7.40
C LEU A 174 -7.11 -19.67 -5.89
N LEU A 175 -6.06 -20.38 -5.51
CA LEU A 175 -5.63 -20.55 -4.13
C LEU A 175 -4.30 -19.81 -3.89
N PHE A 176 -4.17 -19.19 -2.72
CA PHE A 176 -2.95 -18.51 -2.25
C PHE A 176 -2.41 -19.20 -0.99
N PRO A 177 -1.79 -20.40 -1.08
CA PRO A 177 -1.34 -21.18 0.08
C PRO A 177 -0.06 -20.63 0.73
N PHE A 178 0.58 -19.65 0.10
CA PHE A 178 1.89 -19.14 0.49
C PHE A 178 1.80 -17.85 1.26
N CYS A 179 2.85 -17.54 2.02
CA CYS A 179 3.01 -16.28 2.73
C CYS A 179 4.50 -15.91 2.83
N SER A 180 4.80 -14.67 3.22
CA SER A 180 6.19 -14.26 3.43
C SER A 180 6.92 -15.21 4.40
N PRO A 181 8.19 -15.61 4.13
CA PRO A 181 8.91 -16.63 4.91
C PRO A 181 8.95 -16.37 6.43
N HIS A 182 9.00 -15.09 6.84
CA HIS A 182 8.98 -14.69 8.26
C HIS A 182 7.60 -14.73 8.92
N LEU A 183 6.55 -15.06 8.16
CA LEU A 183 5.17 -15.13 8.62
C LEU A 183 4.57 -16.54 8.52
N ASN A 184 5.39 -17.58 8.71
CA ASN A 184 4.96 -18.98 8.57
C ASN A 184 3.72 -19.34 9.40
N ILE A 185 3.47 -18.63 10.51
CA ILE A 185 2.26 -18.80 11.33
C ILE A 185 0.97 -18.51 10.55
N LYS A 186 1.05 -17.78 9.43
CA LYS A 186 -0.10 -17.49 8.55
C LYS A 186 -0.38 -18.61 7.54
N LYS A 187 0.52 -19.59 7.39
CA LYS A 187 0.27 -20.75 6.53
C LYS A 187 -0.80 -21.62 7.14
N TRP A 188 -1.91 -21.75 6.43
CA TRP A 188 -2.92 -22.72 6.81
C TRP A 188 -2.46 -24.14 6.43
N PRO A 189 -2.38 -25.11 7.37
CA PRO A 189 -1.74 -26.40 7.10
C PRO A 189 -2.61 -27.36 6.24
N TYR A 190 -3.88 -27.09 6.06
CA TYR A 190 -4.84 -28.00 5.44
C TYR A 190 -5.13 -27.68 3.97
N TYR A 191 -4.27 -26.93 3.26
CA TYR A 191 -4.45 -26.66 1.84
C TYR A 191 -4.50 -27.92 0.99
N ASN A 192 -3.66 -28.94 1.29
CA ASN A 192 -3.67 -30.19 0.56
C ASN A 192 -5.00 -30.95 0.72
N ASP A 193 -5.57 -30.95 1.91
CA ASP A 193 -6.86 -31.59 2.16
C ASP A 193 -8.00 -30.82 1.48
N LEU A 194 -7.95 -29.49 1.52
CA LEU A 194 -8.88 -28.65 0.76
C LEU A 194 -8.82 -28.92 -0.72
N ILE A 195 -7.61 -29.03 -1.30
CA ILE A 195 -7.42 -29.35 -2.73
C ILE A 195 -8.07 -30.69 -3.07
N LYS A 196 -7.85 -31.74 -2.26
CA LYS A 196 -8.48 -33.05 -2.47
C LYS A 196 -10.01 -32.93 -2.45
N LEU A 197 -10.57 -32.29 -1.43
CA LEU A 197 -12.02 -32.08 -1.32
C LEU A 197 -12.61 -31.31 -2.51
N ILE A 198 -11.89 -30.31 -3.02
CA ILE A 198 -12.32 -29.57 -4.22
C ILE A 198 -12.27 -30.46 -5.45
N LEU A 199 -11.20 -31.23 -5.64
CA LEU A 199 -11.07 -32.14 -6.78
C LEU A 199 -12.12 -33.26 -6.76
N ASP A 200 -12.37 -33.84 -5.59
CA ASP A 200 -13.38 -34.88 -5.43
C ASP A 200 -14.80 -34.38 -5.75
N LYS A 201 -15.09 -33.12 -5.39
CA LYS A 201 -16.45 -32.57 -5.52
C LYS A 201 -16.66 -31.79 -6.82
N PHE A 202 -15.64 -31.16 -7.36
CA PHE A 202 -15.73 -30.19 -8.44
C PHE A 202 -14.64 -30.36 -9.51
N GLY A 203 -13.84 -31.45 -9.48
CA GLY A 203 -12.67 -31.64 -10.35
C GLY A 203 -12.99 -31.70 -11.83
N ASP A 204 -14.20 -32.13 -12.20
CA ASP A 204 -14.66 -32.15 -13.57
C ASP A 204 -15.04 -30.77 -14.12
N GLU A 205 -15.34 -29.82 -13.23
CA GLU A 205 -15.82 -28.50 -13.62
C GLU A 205 -14.74 -27.41 -13.43
N TYR A 206 -13.91 -27.50 -12.39
CA TYR A 206 -12.95 -26.46 -12.02
C TYR A 206 -11.53 -26.98 -11.99
N LYS A 207 -10.60 -26.17 -12.55
CA LYS A 207 -9.17 -26.37 -12.34
C LYS A 207 -8.72 -25.63 -11.09
N ILE A 208 -7.77 -26.20 -10.35
CA ILE A 208 -7.13 -25.50 -9.22
C ILE A 208 -5.88 -24.82 -9.73
N VAL A 209 -5.72 -23.56 -9.40
CA VAL A 209 -4.60 -22.70 -9.79
C VAL A 209 -3.96 -22.11 -8.55
N THR A 210 -2.64 -22.09 -8.51
CA THR A 210 -1.85 -21.35 -7.51
C THR A 210 -0.94 -20.37 -8.21
N ALA A 211 -0.69 -19.20 -7.57
CA ALA A 211 0.22 -18.19 -8.06
C ALA A 211 1.35 -17.99 -7.02
N PRO A 212 2.40 -18.86 -7.03
CA PRO A 212 3.51 -18.72 -6.09
C PRO A 212 4.36 -17.49 -6.39
N GLY A 213 5.01 -16.95 -5.38
CA GLY A 213 6.07 -15.97 -5.55
C GLY A 213 7.36 -16.60 -6.08
N SER A 214 8.28 -15.79 -6.60
CA SER A 214 9.55 -16.26 -7.18
C SER A 214 10.43 -17.09 -6.22
N SER A 215 10.24 -16.93 -4.91
CA SER A 215 10.94 -17.71 -3.87
C SER A 215 10.23 -19.01 -3.47
N GLU A 216 9.12 -19.34 -4.10
CA GLU A 216 8.22 -20.46 -3.75
C GLU A 216 8.06 -21.46 -4.89
N ILE A 217 8.86 -21.26 -5.95
CA ILE A 217 8.95 -22.12 -7.14
C ILE A 217 10.14 -23.06 -6.99
#